data_a682e7b053fa69822796270d62937ee3
#
_entry.id   a682e7b053fa69822796270d62937ee3
#
_cell.length_a   1.000
_cell.length_b   1.000
_cell.length_c   1.000
_cell.angle_alpha   90.00
_cell.angle_beta   90.00
_cell.angle_gamma   90.00
#
_symmetry.space_group_name_H-M   'P 1'
#
loop_
_entity.id
_entity.type
_entity.pdbx_description
1 polymer ?
#
loop_
_entity_poly.entity_id
_entity_poly.type
_entity_poly.pdbx_seq_one_letter_code
_entity_poly.pdbx_strand_id
1 'polypeptide(L)'
;MNCRFATGGLLLLLAATLFTQSCEGKPKPADDPVQKSLSVAPGAIDVSYEATTEVLTVTANCDWGVSAADKAWCSVSPSGGIKGTSSVKVKFEANRTGEVRENTLTFVYGTETLTVPVRQGLNEEDLPPDPGDIVVPDGYHLVWHDEFEEGTTLDPAHWTHEVKNSGWVNHELQNYVNHQTSSGQVVTEIKDGSLHIHCFKEGGKIYSGRVYAHVKEGWKYGYIEGRIKLPKGKGTWPAFWMMPVNYTGWPDSGEIDIMEEVGYHPNYVSSSLHANAHVHTNNTQVTKEMYCPGAEDDYHVYAIEWTQEKITTFVDGKVLLTYANRGLGHDDWPYDAPFYVILNLAWGGDWGGSQGVDESALPVTMSVDYVRVFQK
;
A
#
# COMPACT_ATOMS: atom_id res chain seq x y z
N MET A 1 -61.81 29.59 -29.77
CA MET A 1 -62.13 30.80 -30.57
C MET A 1 -61.52 30.61 -31.93
N ASN A 2 -62.38 30.35 -32.85
CA ASN A 2 -62.41 30.77 -34.27
C ASN A 2 -61.19 30.51 -35.16
N CYS A 3 -61.29 29.53 -36.10
CA CYS A 3 -61.91 29.61 -37.46
C CYS A 3 -61.11 30.54 -38.40
N ARG A 4 -60.70 30.12 -39.60
CA ARG A 4 -61.45 29.70 -40.80
C ARG A 4 -60.46 29.35 -41.93
N PHE A 5 -60.66 28.25 -42.61
CA PHE A 5 -61.02 27.98 -44.04
C PHE A 5 -60.75 29.04 -45.12
N ALA A 6 -60.20 28.55 -46.26
CA ALA A 6 -60.61 28.80 -47.64
C ALA A 6 -59.73 27.93 -48.58
N THR A 7 -60.11 26.93 -49.21
CA THR A 7 -60.90 26.62 -50.45
C THR A 7 -60.44 27.28 -51.77
N GLY A 8 -60.22 26.44 -52.79
CA GLY A 8 -60.33 26.72 -54.20
C GLY A 8 -59.02 26.51 -54.96
N GLY A 9 -58.96 25.81 -56.07
CA GLY A 9 -59.90 25.46 -57.07
C GLY A 9 -59.22 24.52 -58.11
N LEU A 10 -60.00 23.72 -58.64
CA LEU A 10 -59.84 22.69 -59.71
C LEU A 10 -59.47 23.31 -61.04
N LEU A 11 -58.48 22.76 -61.76
CA LEU A 11 -58.47 22.82 -63.25
C LEU A 11 -57.85 21.55 -63.80
N LEU A 12 -58.71 20.77 -64.51
CA LEU A 12 -58.39 19.65 -65.37
C LEU A 12 -57.69 20.16 -66.62
N LEU A 13 -56.63 19.51 -67.07
CA LEU A 13 -56.26 19.40 -68.51
C LEU A 13 -55.72 18.02 -68.76
N LEU A 14 -56.55 17.32 -69.66
CA LEU A 14 -56.14 16.09 -70.32
C LEU A 14 -55.08 16.38 -71.37
N ALA A 15 -54.00 15.63 -71.42
CA ALA A 15 -53.24 15.39 -72.67
C ALA A 15 -52.65 13.98 -72.65
N ALA A 16 -52.78 13.34 -73.75
CA ALA A 16 -52.65 11.92 -73.98
C ALA A 16 -51.20 11.41 -74.08
N THR A 17 -50.97 10.30 -73.49
CA THR A 17 -50.21 9.09 -73.77
C THR A 17 -49.15 9.09 -74.89
N LEU A 18 -47.94 8.66 -74.51
CA LEU A 18 -47.06 7.78 -75.24
C LEU A 18 -46.44 6.77 -74.29
N PHE A 19 -46.78 5.50 -74.44
CA PHE A 19 -46.17 4.37 -73.77
C PHE A 19 -44.75 4.16 -74.30
N THR A 20 -43.72 4.35 -73.47
CA THR A 20 -42.42 3.70 -73.67
C THR A 20 -42.23 2.71 -72.51
N GLN A 21 -42.27 1.44 -72.83
CA GLN A 21 -41.94 0.36 -71.93
C GLN A 21 -40.43 0.48 -71.57
N SER A 22 -40.14 1.00 -70.40
CA SER A 22 -38.83 0.90 -69.78
C SER A 22 -38.86 -0.36 -68.94
N CYS A 23 -37.92 -1.27 -69.17
CA CYS A 23 -37.67 -2.42 -68.36
C CYS A 23 -37.11 -1.89 -66.97
N GLU A 24 -37.98 -1.78 -65.99
CA GLU A 24 -37.57 -1.59 -64.65
C GLU A 24 -36.92 -2.88 -64.11
N GLY A 25 -35.59 -2.87 -63.98
CA GLY A 25 -34.85 -3.86 -63.19
C GLY A 25 -35.38 -3.87 -61.79
N LYS A 26 -35.78 -5.03 -61.27
CA LYS A 26 -36.13 -5.20 -59.85
C LYS A 26 -35.03 -4.61 -59.00
N PRO A 27 -35.35 -3.82 -57.98
CA PRO A 27 -34.32 -3.37 -57.00
C PRO A 27 -33.69 -4.61 -56.37
N LYS A 28 -32.34 -4.66 -56.39
CA LYS A 28 -31.57 -5.67 -55.69
C LYS A 28 -32.00 -5.61 -54.22
N PRO A 29 -32.29 -6.74 -53.54
CA PRO A 29 -32.59 -6.71 -52.10
C PRO A 29 -31.43 -5.98 -51.39
N ALA A 30 -31.75 -5.04 -50.52
CA ALA A 30 -30.76 -4.45 -49.66
C ALA A 30 -30.15 -5.60 -48.87
N ASP A 31 -28.83 -5.77 -48.95
CA ASP A 31 -28.13 -6.74 -48.15
C ASP A 31 -28.43 -6.40 -46.66
N ASP A 32 -29.05 -7.32 -45.92
CA ASP A 32 -29.25 -7.18 -44.49
C ASP A 32 -27.91 -6.82 -43.84
N PRO A 33 -27.88 -5.87 -42.92
CA PRO A 33 -26.63 -5.48 -42.29
C PRO A 33 -26.00 -6.70 -41.60
N VAL A 34 -24.82 -7.11 -42.09
CA VAL A 34 -24.09 -8.25 -41.53
C VAL A 34 -23.84 -7.98 -40.04
N GLN A 35 -24.45 -8.79 -39.19
CA GLN A 35 -24.25 -8.68 -37.74
C GLN A 35 -22.76 -8.81 -37.43
N LYS A 36 -22.20 -7.81 -36.71
CA LYS A 36 -20.80 -7.82 -36.29
C LYS A 36 -20.58 -8.90 -35.25
N SER A 37 -19.48 -9.61 -35.34
CA SER A 37 -19.13 -10.70 -34.45
C SER A 37 -17.64 -10.70 -34.16
N LEU A 38 -17.28 -11.05 -32.92
CA LEU A 38 -15.92 -11.25 -32.46
C LEU A 38 -15.88 -12.39 -31.45
N SER A 39 -14.86 -13.24 -31.56
CA SER A 39 -14.57 -14.29 -30.58
C SER A 39 -13.09 -14.26 -30.21
N VAL A 40 -12.79 -14.62 -28.98
CA VAL A 40 -11.43 -14.64 -28.41
C VAL A 40 -11.19 -16.00 -27.77
N ALA A 41 -10.04 -16.57 -28.02
CA ALA A 41 -9.60 -17.82 -27.40
C ALA A 41 -8.13 -17.72 -26.93
N PRO A 42 -7.83 -18.11 -25.67
CA PRO A 42 -8.76 -18.54 -24.63
C PRO A 42 -9.69 -17.40 -24.16
N GLY A 43 -10.85 -17.76 -23.60
CA GLY A 43 -11.85 -16.82 -23.08
C GLY A 43 -11.56 -16.28 -21.67
N ALA A 44 -10.49 -16.74 -21.04
CA ALA A 44 -9.94 -16.27 -19.78
C ALA A 44 -8.44 -16.56 -19.75
N ILE A 45 -7.68 -15.78 -18.97
CA ILE A 45 -6.25 -15.96 -18.78
C ILE A 45 -6.01 -16.15 -17.28
N ASP A 46 -5.31 -17.23 -16.91
CA ASP A 46 -4.79 -17.47 -15.56
C ASP A 46 -3.30 -17.80 -15.69
N VAL A 47 -2.44 -16.95 -15.09
CA VAL A 47 -0.99 -17.08 -15.18
C VAL A 47 -0.37 -17.09 -13.79
N SER A 48 0.84 -17.66 -13.67
CA SER A 48 1.63 -17.61 -12.45
C SER A 48 2.06 -16.17 -12.11
N TYR A 49 2.69 -16.01 -10.97
CA TYR A 49 3.26 -14.73 -10.53
C TYR A 49 4.41 -14.22 -11.40
N GLU A 50 5.03 -15.08 -12.19
CA GLU A 50 6.18 -14.70 -13.00
C GLU A 50 5.81 -13.78 -14.18
N ALA A 51 6.78 -12.99 -14.64
CA ALA A 51 6.63 -12.25 -15.89
C ALA A 51 6.47 -13.24 -17.05
N THR A 52 5.42 -13.09 -17.84
CA THR A 52 5.12 -14.00 -18.95
C THR A 52 4.42 -13.28 -20.10
N THR A 53 4.21 -14.01 -21.18
CA THR A 53 3.44 -13.52 -22.33
C THR A 53 2.50 -14.61 -22.83
N GLU A 54 1.22 -14.34 -22.80
CA GLU A 54 0.17 -15.18 -23.36
C GLU A 54 -0.26 -14.70 -24.74
N VAL A 55 -0.83 -15.60 -25.54
CA VAL A 55 -1.30 -15.29 -26.89
C VAL A 55 -2.78 -15.59 -27.01
N LEU A 56 -3.57 -14.57 -27.31
CA LEU A 56 -4.97 -14.71 -27.65
C LEU A 56 -5.15 -14.80 -29.17
N THR A 57 -6.03 -15.68 -29.61
CA THR A 57 -6.51 -15.71 -30.98
C THR A 57 -7.85 -14.97 -31.07
N VAL A 58 -7.90 -13.92 -31.85
CA VAL A 58 -9.10 -13.11 -32.12
C VAL A 58 -9.62 -13.42 -33.51
N THR A 59 -10.88 -13.80 -33.62
CA THR A 59 -11.56 -13.98 -34.92
C THR A 59 -12.75 -13.03 -35.00
N ALA A 60 -12.75 -12.14 -35.99
CA ALA A 60 -13.77 -11.12 -36.14
C ALA A 60 -14.21 -10.96 -37.63
N ASN A 61 -15.45 -10.56 -37.83
CA ASN A 61 -15.97 -10.19 -39.18
C ASN A 61 -15.92 -8.67 -39.44
N CYS A 62 -15.36 -7.90 -38.52
CA CYS A 62 -15.19 -6.43 -38.58
C CYS A 62 -13.91 -5.99 -37.88
N ASP A 63 -13.58 -4.70 -37.98
CA ASP A 63 -12.48 -4.09 -37.25
C ASP A 63 -12.80 -4.05 -35.76
N TRP A 64 -11.76 -4.20 -34.95
CA TRP A 64 -11.86 -4.29 -33.50
C TRP A 64 -10.66 -3.65 -32.80
N GLY A 65 -10.84 -3.28 -31.51
CA GLY A 65 -9.80 -2.81 -30.63
C GLY A 65 -9.79 -3.58 -29.31
N VAL A 66 -8.66 -3.56 -28.59
CA VAL A 66 -8.53 -4.18 -27.26
C VAL A 66 -7.70 -3.30 -26.33
N SER A 67 -8.09 -3.26 -25.06
CA SER A 67 -7.32 -2.60 -23.98
C SER A 67 -7.40 -3.39 -22.68
N ALA A 68 -6.35 -3.33 -21.86
CA ALA A 68 -6.37 -3.76 -20.48
C ALA A 68 -6.90 -2.64 -19.59
N ALA A 69 -7.64 -2.99 -18.53
CA ALA A 69 -8.14 -2.03 -17.55
C ALA A 69 -6.96 -1.40 -16.76
N ASP A 70 -6.06 -2.22 -16.25
CA ASP A 70 -4.79 -1.78 -15.67
C ASP A 70 -3.63 -2.12 -16.60
N LYS A 71 -2.93 -1.07 -17.07
CA LYS A 71 -1.82 -1.18 -18.01
C LYS A 71 -0.44 -1.20 -17.34
N ALA A 72 -0.40 -1.01 -16.03
CA ALA A 72 0.87 -0.96 -15.29
C ALA A 72 1.58 -2.33 -15.31
N TRP A 73 0.81 -3.41 -15.27
CA TRP A 73 1.35 -4.76 -15.22
C TRP A 73 0.82 -5.71 -16.31
N CYS A 74 -0.22 -5.30 -17.05
CA CYS A 74 -0.82 -6.10 -18.13
C CYS A 74 -0.94 -5.25 -19.38
N SER A 75 -0.20 -5.59 -20.43
CA SER A 75 -0.19 -4.86 -21.70
C SER A 75 -0.51 -5.75 -22.89
N VAL A 76 -1.13 -5.18 -23.90
CA VAL A 76 -1.60 -5.89 -25.10
C VAL A 76 -0.93 -5.35 -26.37
N SER A 77 -0.59 -6.24 -27.31
CA SER A 77 -0.03 -5.88 -28.60
C SER A 77 -0.35 -6.93 -29.69
N PRO A 78 -0.93 -6.52 -30.83
CA PRO A 78 -1.45 -5.20 -31.18
C PRO A 78 -2.69 -4.84 -30.34
N SER A 79 -3.00 -3.53 -30.22
CA SER A 79 -4.18 -3.03 -29.52
C SER A 79 -5.46 -3.01 -30.39
N GLY A 80 -5.44 -3.66 -31.54
CA GLY A 80 -6.58 -3.79 -32.44
C GLY A 80 -6.21 -4.54 -33.71
N GLY A 81 -7.23 -4.83 -34.53
CA GLY A 81 -7.08 -5.52 -35.80
C GLY A 81 -8.27 -5.29 -36.73
N ILE A 82 -8.17 -5.87 -37.94
CA ILE A 82 -9.20 -5.83 -38.94
C ILE A 82 -9.93 -7.17 -39.03
N LYS A 83 -10.99 -7.25 -39.81
CA LYS A 83 -11.70 -8.49 -40.16
C LYS A 83 -10.71 -9.62 -40.47
N GLY A 84 -10.94 -10.79 -39.87
CA GLY A 84 -10.14 -12.01 -40.05
C GLY A 84 -9.71 -12.60 -38.70
N THR A 85 -8.69 -13.46 -38.74
CA THR A 85 -8.09 -14.04 -37.57
C THR A 85 -6.76 -13.36 -37.28
N SER A 86 -6.55 -12.95 -36.03
CA SER A 86 -5.35 -12.23 -35.58
C SER A 86 -4.87 -12.78 -34.24
N SER A 87 -3.58 -12.62 -33.95
CA SER A 87 -3.00 -12.95 -32.65
C SER A 87 -2.74 -11.68 -31.87
N VAL A 88 -3.09 -11.66 -30.58
CA VAL A 88 -2.79 -10.59 -29.63
C VAL A 88 -1.89 -11.16 -28.54
N LYS A 89 -0.72 -10.57 -28.34
CA LYS A 89 0.17 -10.88 -27.21
C LYS A 89 -0.28 -10.08 -25.99
N VAL A 90 -0.45 -10.74 -24.86
CA VAL A 90 -0.73 -10.14 -23.57
C VAL A 90 0.51 -10.35 -22.71
N LYS A 91 1.24 -9.28 -22.42
CA LYS A 91 2.45 -9.31 -21.61
C LYS A 91 2.11 -8.97 -20.16
N PHE A 92 2.63 -9.76 -19.25
CA PHE A 92 2.50 -9.59 -17.79
C PHE A 92 3.86 -9.27 -17.17
N GLU A 93 3.91 -8.25 -16.34
CA GLU A 93 5.04 -8.03 -15.44
C GLU A 93 4.92 -8.98 -14.24
N ALA A 94 6.04 -9.34 -13.59
CA ALA A 94 6.03 -10.21 -12.42
C ALA A 94 5.18 -9.61 -11.30
N ASN A 95 4.36 -10.45 -10.67
CA ASN A 95 3.59 -10.07 -9.49
C ASN A 95 4.46 -10.21 -8.25
N ARG A 96 4.77 -9.09 -7.60
CA ARG A 96 5.55 -8.99 -6.36
C ARG A 96 4.73 -8.36 -5.24
N THR A 97 3.40 -8.30 -5.38
CA THR A 97 2.53 -7.64 -4.40
C THR A 97 2.17 -8.52 -3.21
N GLY A 98 2.46 -9.82 -3.26
CA GLY A 98 2.01 -10.77 -2.22
C GLY A 98 0.53 -11.15 -2.33
N GLU A 99 -0.20 -10.59 -3.28
CA GLU A 99 -1.62 -10.86 -3.50
C GLU A 99 -1.89 -11.33 -4.92
N VAL A 100 -2.98 -12.09 -5.10
CA VAL A 100 -3.53 -12.37 -6.43
C VAL A 100 -4.06 -11.08 -7.00
N ARG A 101 -3.70 -10.76 -8.25
CA ARG A 101 -4.24 -9.58 -8.93
C ARG A 101 -5.07 -9.95 -10.15
N GLU A 102 -6.10 -9.15 -10.39
CA GLU A 102 -7.05 -9.35 -11.46
C GLU A 102 -7.05 -8.19 -12.44
N ASN A 103 -7.37 -8.47 -13.67
CA ASN A 103 -7.52 -7.48 -14.74
C ASN A 103 -8.62 -7.91 -15.70
N THR A 104 -9.01 -7.01 -16.57
CA THR A 104 -9.99 -7.30 -17.64
C THR A 104 -9.48 -6.73 -18.95
N LEU A 105 -9.42 -7.59 -19.96
CA LEU A 105 -9.23 -7.15 -21.34
C LEU A 105 -10.59 -6.88 -21.96
N THR A 106 -10.79 -5.66 -22.47
CA THR A 106 -12.03 -5.26 -23.14
C THR A 106 -11.80 -5.14 -24.64
N PHE A 107 -12.48 -5.98 -25.41
CA PHE A 107 -12.52 -5.92 -26.86
C PHE A 107 -13.75 -5.13 -27.32
N VAL A 108 -13.55 -4.16 -28.21
CA VAL A 108 -14.61 -3.31 -28.77
C VAL A 108 -14.70 -3.60 -30.25
N TYR A 109 -15.92 -3.93 -30.77
CA TYR A 109 -16.18 -4.21 -32.17
C TYR A 109 -17.54 -3.65 -32.57
N GLY A 110 -17.51 -2.60 -33.36
CA GLY A 110 -18.73 -1.83 -33.68
C GLY A 110 -19.25 -1.12 -32.42
N THR A 111 -20.48 -1.46 -32.01
CA THR A 111 -21.11 -0.96 -30.77
C THR A 111 -21.06 -1.97 -29.62
N GLU A 112 -20.52 -3.16 -29.89
CA GLU A 112 -20.48 -4.27 -28.94
C GLU A 112 -19.15 -4.36 -28.24
N THR A 113 -19.16 -5.01 -27.07
CA THR A 113 -17.95 -5.32 -26.28
C THR A 113 -17.93 -6.79 -25.88
N LEU A 114 -16.71 -7.33 -25.78
CA LEU A 114 -16.44 -8.65 -25.20
C LEU A 114 -15.32 -8.49 -24.18
N THR A 115 -15.46 -9.09 -23.01
CA THR A 115 -14.45 -9.06 -21.95
C THR A 115 -13.79 -10.41 -21.78
N VAL A 116 -12.48 -10.39 -21.52
CA VAL A 116 -11.68 -11.55 -21.16
C VAL A 116 -11.09 -11.28 -19.77
N PRO A 117 -11.51 -12.03 -18.74
CA PRO A 117 -10.94 -11.89 -17.41
C PRO A 117 -9.51 -12.42 -17.39
N VAL A 118 -8.68 -11.76 -16.60
CA VAL A 118 -7.28 -12.07 -16.39
C VAL A 118 -7.04 -12.21 -14.89
N ARG A 119 -6.38 -13.29 -14.49
CA ARG A 119 -5.91 -13.52 -13.12
C ARG A 119 -4.42 -13.80 -13.17
N GLN A 120 -3.65 -13.17 -12.29
CA GLN A 120 -2.26 -13.50 -12.07
C GLN A 120 -2.05 -13.91 -10.61
N GLY A 121 -1.49 -15.12 -10.43
CA GLY A 121 -1.19 -15.69 -9.12
C GLY A 121 -0.18 -14.85 -8.33
N LEU A 122 -0.08 -15.15 -7.05
CA LEU A 122 0.97 -14.65 -6.17
C LEU A 122 2.13 -15.66 -6.12
N ASN A 123 3.29 -15.22 -5.69
CA ASN A 123 4.36 -16.11 -5.25
C ASN A 123 4.17 -16.39 -3.76
N GLU A 124 3.91 -17.64 -3.40
CA GLU A 124 3.74 -18.03 -1.99
C GLU A 124 5.03 -17.81 -1.17
N GLU A 125 6.20 -17.81 -1.82
CA GLU A 125 7.46 -17.46 -1.16
C GLU A 125 7.59 -15.95 -0.84
N ASP A 126 6.80 -15.09 -1.52
CA ASP A 126 6.74 -13.65 -1.23
C ASP A 126 5.73 -13.34 -0.11
N LEU A 127 4.91 -14.33 0.32
CA LEU A 127 4.05 -14.16 1.49
C LEU A 127 4.90 -14.10 2.76
N PRO A 128 4.56 -13.25 3.74
CA PRO A 128 5.18 -13.33 5.04
C PRO A 128 4.89 -14.74 5.65
N PRO A 129 5.84 -15.32 6.39
CA PRO A 129 5.57 -16.55 7.13
C PRO A 129 4.44 -16.28 8.15
N ASP A 130 3.72 -17.34 8.55
CA ASP A 130 2.75 -17.24 9.64
C ASP A 130 3.46 -16.68 10.89
N PRO A 131 2.97 -15.58 11.48
CA PRO A 131 3.56 -14.99 12.68
C PRO A 131 3.77 -15.97 13.84
N GLY A 132 3.00 -17.09 13.87
CA GLY A 132 3.18 -18.16 14.85
C GLY A 132 4.46 -19.02 14.66
N ASP A 133 5.08 -18.98 13.48
CA ASP A 133 6.25 -19.77 13.12
C ASP A 133 7.57 -19.00 13.22
N ILE A 134 7.54 -17.71 13.64
CA ILE A 134 8.74 -16.89 13.74
C ILE A 134 9.60 -17.35 14.91
N VAL A 135 10.82 -17.74 14.60
CA VAL A 135 11.77 -18.28 15.56
C VAL A 135 12.90 -17.26 15.80
N VAL A 136 13.12 -16.97 17.08
CA VAL A 136 14.27 -16.17 17.52
C VAL A 136 15.56 -16.92 17.13
N PRO A 137 16.59 -16.23 16.58
CA PRO A 137 17.82 -16.89 16.18
C PRO A 137 18.51 -17.64 17.34
N ASP A 138 19.21 -18.71 17.02
CA ASP A 138 19.91 -19.54 18.00
C ASP A 138 20.88 -18.74 18.89
N GLY A 139 20.89 -19.08 20.18
CA GLY A 139 21.79 -18.49 21.19
C GLY A 139 21.28 -17.21 21.81
N TYR A 140 20.10 -16.73 21.41
CA TYR A 140 19.46 -15.59 22.07
C TYR A 140 18.53 -16.08 23.20
N HIS A 141 18.48 -15.32 24.30
CA HIS A 141 17.64 -15.57 25.47
C HIS A 141 16.81 -14.31 25.78
N LEU A 142 15.54 -14.51 26.14
CA LEU A 142 14.64 -13.41 26.52
C LEU A 142 15.21 -12.70 27.77
N VAL A 143 15.46 -11.41 27.67
CA VAL A 143 15.99 -10.57 28.78
C VAL A 143 15.01 -9.52 29.26
N TRP A 144 14.05 -9.15 28.41
CA TRP A 144 12.97 -8.23 28.75
C TRP A 144 11.80 -8.42 27.78
N HIS A 145 10.59 -8.22 28.30
CA HIS A 145 9.38 -8.21 27.47
C HIS A 145 8.25 -7.44 28.14
N ASP A 146 7.27 -7.06 27.35
CA ASP A 146 5.95 -6.64 27.78
C ASP A 146 4.93 -7.24 26.80
N GLU A 147 4.05 -8.08 27.33
CA GLU A 147 2.99 -8.78 26.57
C GLU A 147 1.66 -8.01 26.64
N PHE A 148 1.63 -6.88 27.37
CA PHE A 148 0.44 -6.03 27.58
C PHE A 148 -0.82 -6.78 28.02
N GLU A 149 -0.65 -7.89 28.74
CA GLU A 149 -1.77 -8.72 29.23
C GLU A 149 -2.36 -8.21 30.54
N GLU A 150 -1.59 -7.44 31.32
CA GLU A 150 -1.96 -7.01 32.65
C GLU A 150 -2.19 -5.49 32.75
N GLY A 151 -3.19 -5.12 33.57
CA GLY A 151 -3.50 -3.71 33.82
C GLY A 151 -4.34 -3.05 32.73
N THR A 152 -4.46 -1.73 32.78
CA THR A 152 -5.15 -0.89 31.79
C THR A 152 -4.27 0.26 31.30
N THR A 153 -3.10 0.43 31.90
CA THR A 153 -2.13 1.48 31.60
C THR A 153 -0.73 0.90 31.61
N LEU A 154 0.18 1.52 30.86
CA LEU A 154 1.59 1.13 30.84
C LEU A 154 2.21 1.20 32.24
N ASP A 155 3.05 0.21 32.58
CA ASP A 155 3.83 0.20 33.81
C ASP A 155 4.90 1.32 33.75
N PRO A 156 4.86 2.33 34.64
CA PRO A 156 5.83 3.42 34.66
C PRO A 156 7.25 2.98 35.03
N ALA A 157 7.45 1.77 35.55
CA ALA A 157 8.78 1.19 35.74
C ALA A 157 9.45 0.81 34.40
N HIS A 158 8.66 0.48 33.40
CA HIS A 158 9.13 0.04 32.10
C HIS A 158 8.99 1.12 31.03
N TRP A 159 7.90 1.92 31.08
CA TRP A 159 7.52 2.85 30.01
C TRP A 159 7.44 4.29 30.51
N THR A 160 7.84 5.19 29.64
CA THR A 160 7.71 6.64 29.87
C THR A 160 6.99 7.28 28.68
N HIS A 161 5.98 8.10 28.94
CA HIS A 161 5.33 8.89 27.90
C HIS A 161 6.15 10.13 27.54
N GLU A 162 6.34 10.38 26.24
CA GLU A 162 6.83 11.66 25.74
C GLU A 162 5.69 12.68 25.72
N VAL A 163 5.96 13.89 26.18
CA VAL A 163 4.99 15.01 26.13
C VAL A 163 5.57 16.14 25.32
N LYS A 164 4.98 16.37 24.15
CA LYS A 164 5.43 17.41 23.18
C LYS A 164 4.24 18.04 22.46
N ASN A 165 4.38 19.30 22.16
CA ASN A 165 3.40 20.02 21.35
C ASN A 165 3.54 19.68 19.86
N SER A 166 2.48 19.86 19.11
CA SER A 166 2.47 19.78 17.65
C SER A 166 3.58 20.65 17.03
N GLY A 167 4.20 20.15 15.95
CA GLY A 167 5.31 20.80 15.27
C GLY A 167 6.68 20.66 15.96
N TRP A 168 6.78 19.83 16.99
CA TRP A 168 8.05 19.63 17.72
C TRP A 168 9.17 19.07 16.84
N VAL A 169 8.90 18.00 16.09
CA VAL A 169 9.80 17.43 15.08
C VAL A 169 9.02 17.18 13.79
N ASN A 170 9.71 17.15 12.66
CA ASN A 170 9.16 16.80 11.35
C ASN A 170 7.84 17.52 10.99
N HIS A 171 7.55 18.67 11.63
CA HIS A 171 6.29 19.42 11.49
C HIS A 171 5.03 18.56 11.71
N GLU A 172 5.14 17.53 12.55
CA GLU A 172 4.03 16.63 12.90
C GLU A 172 2.87 17.38 13.56
N LEU A 173 1.64 16.99 13.28
CA LEU A 173 0.44 17.76 13.62
C LEU A 173 -0.16 17.40 14.99
N GLN A 174 0.15 16.26 15.57
CA GLN A 174 -0.36 15.82 16.86
C GLN A 174 0.39 16.45 18.03
N ASN A 175 -0.30 16.55 19.16
CA ASN A 175 0.28 16.76 20.46
C ASN A 175 0.47 15.38 21.12
N TYR A 176 1.67 15.06 21.53
CA TYR A 176 1.92 13.91 22.40
C TYR A 176 1.64 14.29 23.86
N VAL A 177 0.84 13.51 24.53
CA VAL A 177 0.43 13.75 25.93
C VAL A 177 0.68 12.52 26.79
N ASN A 178 0.74 12.73 28.11
CA ASN A 178 0.92 11.65 29.06
C ASN A 178 -0.41 10.91 29.25
N HIS A 179 -0.51 9.68 28.75
CA HIS A 179 -1.61 8.75 28.88
C HIS A 179 -2.97 9.29 28.35
N GLN A 180 -3.39 10.49 28.76
CA GLN A 180 -4.70 11.06 28.40
C GLN A 180 -4.65 12.59 28.24
N THR A 181 -5.65 13.14 27.53
CA THR A 181 -5.88 14.59 27.44
C THR A 181 -6.44 15.14 28.75
N SER A 182 -6.51 16.47 28.86
CA SER A 182 -7.13 17.13 30.02
C SER A 182 -8.63 16.84 30.21
N SER A 183 -9.31 16.40 29.17
CA SER A 183 -10.72 15.95 29.23
C SER A 183 -10.86 14.48 29.65
N GLY A 184 -9.77 13.73 29.73
CA GLY A 184 -9.74 12.31 30.09
C GLY A 184 -9.83 11.35 28.91
N GLN A 185 -9.71 11.83 27.65
CA GLN A 185 -9.63 10.94 26.51
C GLN A 185 -8.23 10.34 26.39
N VAL A 186 -8.10 9.02 26.38
CA VAL A 186 -6.83 8.31 26.46
C VAL A 186 -6.12 8.27 25.10
N VAL A 187 -4.80 8.44 25.11
CA VAL A 187 -3.92 8.27 23.94
C VAL A 187 -3.19 6.92 23.98
N THR A 188 -3.13 6.29 25.16
CA THR A 188 -2.58 4.93 25.33
C THR A 188 -3.42 4.15 26.32
N GLU A 189 -3.79 2.92 26.00
CA GLU A 189 -4.45 1.99 26.94
C GLU A 189 -3.99 0.56 26.68
N ILE A 190 -3.98 -0.25 27.75
CA ILE A 190 -3.85 -1.71 27.66
C ILE A 190 -5.26 -2.26 27.68
N LYS A 191 -5.62 -3.02 26.64
CA LYS A 191 -6.94 -3.59 26.46
C LYS A 191 -6.88 -4.81 25.56
N ASP A 192 -7.67 -5.83 25.89
CA ASP A 192 -7.78 -7.07 25.12
C ASP A 192 -6.41 -7.71 24.80
N GLY A 193 -5.45 -7.65 25.78
CA GLY A 193 -4.11 -8.21 25.64
C GLY A 193 -3.19 -7.42 24.73
N SER A 194 -3.42 -6.14 24.50
CA SER A 194 -2.58 -5.31 23.63
C SER A 194 -2.47 -3.87 24.14
N LEU A 195 -1.36 -3.23 23.86
CA LEU A 195 -1.23 -1.78 23.95
C LEU A 195 -1.86 -1.12 22.74
N HIS A 196 -2.80 -0.21 22.96
CA HIS A 196 -3.39 0.65 21.94
C HIS A 196 -2.84 2.06 22.04
N ILE A 197 -2.26 2.57 20.95
CA ILE A 197 -1.85 3.97 20.80
C ILE A 197 -2.84 4.64 19.85
N HIS A 198 -3.63 5.56 20.41
CA HIS A 198 -4.69 6.25 19.69
C HIS A 198 -4.23 7.59 19.15
N CYS A 199 -4.67 7.93 17.94
CA CYS A 199 -4.58 9.28 17.41
C CYS A 199 -6.00 9.77 17.10
N PHE A 200 -6.38 10.93 17.65
CA PHE A 200 -7.73 11.48 17.51
C PHE A 200 -7.73 13.02 17.55
N LYS A 201 -8.85 13.58 17.11
CA LYS A 201 -9.08 15.03 17.15
C LYS A 201 -10.04 15.38 18.28
N GLU A 202 -9.63 16.32 19.14
CA GLU A 202 -10.42 16.86 20.23
C GLU A 202 -10.22 18.37 20.35
N GLY A 203 -11.31 19.15 20.45
CA GLY A 203 -11.26 20.60 20.59
C GLY A 203 -10.45 21.32 19.48
N GLY A 204 -10.45 20.77 18.27
CA GLY A 204 -9.72 21.30 17.13
C GLY A 204 -8.22 20.99 17.10
N LYS A 205 -7.72 20.22 18.07
CA LYS A 205 -6.33 19.73 18.13
C LYS A 205 -6.27 18.23 17.91
N ILE A 206 -5.14 17.75 17.42
CA ILE A 206 -4.87 16.31 17.28
C ILE A 206 -3.98 15.90 18.44
N TYR A 207 -4.30 14.74 19.03
CA TYR A 207 -3.57 14.14 20.16
C TYR A 207 -3.17 12.71 19.80
N SER A 208 -2.02 12.29 20.29
CA SER A 208 -1.52 10.92 20.13
C SER A 208 -0.55 10.52 21.24
N GLY A 209 -0.13 9.25 21.21
CA GLY A 209 0.84 8.68 22.15
C GLY A 209 2.21 8.46 21.51
N ARG A 210 3.25 8.70 22.33
CA ARG A 210 4.64 8.28 22.09
C ARG A 210 5.22 7.81 23.40
N VAL A 211 5.74 6.58 23.42
CA VAL A 211 6.22 5.92 24.64
C VAL A 211 7.61 5.32 24.43
N TYR A 212 8.42 5.31 25.47
CA TYR A 212 9.78 4.74 25.50
C TYR A 212 9.87 3.58 26.46
N ALA A 213 10.51 2.49 26.05
CA ALA A 213 10.86 1.39 26.94
C ALA A 213 12.31 1.52 27.42
N HIS A 214 12.54 1.42 28.73
CA HIS A 214 13.88 1.44 29.32
C HIS A 214 14.78 2.59 28.87
N VAL A 215 14.26 3.79 28.82
CA VAL A 215 14.95 4.98 28.30
C VAL A 215 16.27 5.31 29.01
N LYS A 216 16.48 4.82 30.23
CA LYS A 216 17.70 5.10 31.01
C LYS A 216 18.81 4.09 30.81
N GLU A 217 18.45 2.83 30.64
CA GLU A 217 19.38 1.71 30.54
C GLU A 217 19.63 1.31 29.07
N GLY A 218 18.56 1.21 28.28
CA GLY A 218 18.58 0.70 26.92
C GLY A 218 19.14 -0.73 26.85
N TRP A 219 19.32 -1.17 25.62
CA TRP A 219 19.99 -2.45 25.30
C TRP A 219 21.09 -2.18 24.28
N LYS A 220 22.18 -2.89 24.39
CA LYS A 220 23.25 -2.86 23.38
C LYS A 220 23.32 -4.23 22.73
N TYR A 221 23.05 -4.28 21.42
CA TYR A 221 22.94 -5.51 20.63
C TYR A 221 21.79 -6.39 21.12
N GLY A 222 21.33 -7.27 20.28
CA GLY A 222 20.27 -8.20 20.61
C GLY A 222 19.39 -8.52 19.41
N TYR A 223 18.40 -9.34 19.66
CA TYR A 223 17.25 -9.53 18.80
C TYR A 223 16.05 -8.88 19.50
N ILE A 224 15.43 -7.91 18.84
CA ILE A 224 14.31 -7.15 19.39
C ILE A 224 13.15 -7.27 18.44
N GLU A 225 11.97 -7.61 18.94
CA GLU A 225 10.78 -7.74 18.13
C GLU A 225 9.56 -7.07 18.75
N GLY A 226 8.65 -6.63 17.90
CA GLY A 226 7.32 -6.16 18.27
C GLY A 226 6.28 -6.75 17.33
N ARG A 227 5.18 -7.27 17.88
CA ARG A 227 4.03 -7.74 17.09
C ARG A 227 3.00 -6.64 17.06
N ILE A 228 2.80 -6.04 15.88
CA ILE A 228 2.13 -4.76 15.74
C ILE A 228 1.14 -4.81 14.57
N LYS A 229 -0.06 -4.25 14.80
CA LYS A 229 -1.03 -3.93 13.75
C LYS A 229 -1.04 -2.43 13.51
N LEU A 230 -0.84 -2.01 12.25
CA LEU A 230 -0.71 -0.62 11.87
C LEU A 230 -2.08 0.07 11.71
N PRO A 231 -2.15 1.40 11.91
CA PRO A 231 -3.39 2.15 11.76
C PRO A 231 -3.68 2.46 10.29
N LYS A 232 -4.95 2.45 9.89
CA LYS A 232 -5.38 2.88 8.56
C LYS A 232 -5.64 4.36 8.49
N GLY A 233 -5.27 4.99 7.39
CA GLY A 233 -5.71 6.33 7.06
C GLY A 233 -4.62 7.27 6.59
N LYS A 234 -4.95 8.08 5.58
CA LYS A 234 -4.02 9.04 4.99
C LYS A 234 -3.67 10.13 6.01
N GLY A 235 -2.44 10.14 6.45
CA GLY A 235 -1.91 11.02 7.48
C GLY A 235 -1.30 10.26 8.67
N THR A 236 -1.53 8.95 8.82
CA THR A 236 -0.85 8.13 9.82
C THR A 236 0.64 8.00 9.52
N TRP A 237 1.42 7.93 10.58
CA TRP A 237 2.86 7.63 10.55
C TRP A 237 3.23 6.89 11.85
N PRO A 238 2.87 5.60 11.95
CA PRO A 238 3.29 4.73 13.04
C PRO A 238 4.78 4.40 12.93
N ALA A 239 5.44 4.22 14.07
CA ALA A 239 6.83 3.80 14.13
C ALA A 239 7.12 2.89 15.34
N PHE A 240 7.99 1.89 15.10
CA PHE A 240 8.69 1.06 16.06
C PHE A 240 10.18 1.21 15.80
N TRP A 241 10.89 1.87 16.69
CA TRP A 241 12.23 2.38 16.44
C TRP A 241 13.04 2.56 17.72
N MET A 242 14.29 3.00 17.59
CA MET A 242 15.21 3.09 18.73
C MET A 242 16.08 4.35 18.65
N MET A 243 16.34 4.91 19.83
CA MET A 243 17.28 6.03 20.03
C MET A 243 18.33 5.66 21.06
N PRO A 244 19.55 6.23 20.98
CA PRO A 244 20.61 5.98 21.96
C PRO A 244 20.30 6.61 23.32
N VAL A 245 20.63 5.90 24.39
CA VAL A 245 20.50 6.39 25.78
C VAL A 245 21.36 7.65 26.00
N ASN A 246 22.57 7.66 25.46
CA ASN A 246 23.50 8.78 25.57
C ASN A 246 23.38 9.71 24.33
N TYR A 247 22.20 10.28 24.14
CA TYR A 247 21.92 11.17 23.03
C TYR A 247 22.67 12.51 23.17
N THR A 248 23.49 12.87 22.19
CA THR A 248 24.25 14.13 22.09
C THR A 248 23.76 15.04 20.96
N GLY A 249 23.07 14.48 19.99
CA GLY A 249 22.51 15.21 18.85
C GLY A 249 22.20 14.30 17.68
N TRP A 250 21.24 14.69 16.86
CA TRP A 250 20.85 14.00 15.65
C TRP A 250 21.54 14.61 14.42
N PRO A 251 22.04 13.85 13.45
CA PRO A 251 22.05 12.37 13.36
C PRO A 251 23.29 11.70 13.97
N ASP A 252 24.17 12.46 14.64
CA ASP A 252 25.46 12.01 15.19
C ASP A 252 25.33 10.80 16.13
N SER A 253 24.30 10.82 16.97
CA SER A 253 24.09 9.75 17.95
C SER A 253 23.51 8.46 17.36
N GLY A 254 23.09 8.48 16.10
CA GLY A 254 22.42 7.36 15.44
C GLY A 254 20.91 7.29 15.73
N GLU A 255 20.19 6.62 14.84
CA GLU A 255 18.76 6.26 14.94
C GLU A 255 18.54 4.96 14.18
N ILE A 256 17.76 4.06 14.75
CA ILE A 256 17.42 2.76 14.16
C ILE A 256 15.91 2.65 14.06
N ASP A 257 15.37 2.72 12.84
CA ASP A 257 13.95 2.53 12.57
C ASP A 257 13.72 1.09 12.14
N ILE A 258 13.15 0.29 13.08
CA ILE A 258 12.86 -1.13 12.83
C ILE A 258 11.70 -1.24 11.85
N MET A 259 10.64 -0.44 12.08
CA MET A 259 9.46 -0.38 11.23
C MET A 259 8.86 1.01 11.22
N GLU A 260 8.58 1.53 10.06
CA GLU A 260 7.75 2.70 9.81
C GLU A 260 6.80 2.46 8.64
N GLU A 261 5.65 3.14 8.66
CA GLU A 261 4.70 3.20 7.56
C GLU A 261 4.13 4.62 7.43
N VAL A 262 3.68 4.98 6.24
CA VAL A 262 2.91 6.22 6.01
C VAL A 262 1.58 5.89 5.34
N GLY A 263 0.47 6.34 5.93
CA GLY A 263 -0.88 5.95 5.52
C GLY A 263 -1.32 6.43 4.14
N TYR A 264 -0.50 7.16 3.40
CA TYR A 264 -0.72 7.41 1.97
C TYR A 264 -0.11 6.34 1.07
N HIS A 265 0.70 5.41 1.63
CA HIS A 265 1.30 4.27 0.95
C HIS A 265 1.04 2.99 1.78
N PRO A 266 -0.23 2.58 1.92
CA PRO A 266 -0.66 1.54 2.85
C PRO A 266 -0.03 0.17 2.53
N ASN A 267 0.27 -0.59 3.59
CA ASN A 267 0.90 -1.91 3.51
C ASN A 267 2.35 -1.91 2.96
N TYR A 268 3.00 -0.75 2.86
CA TYR A 268 4.41 -0.67 2.57
C TYR A 268 5.16 -0.22 3.81
N VAL A 269 5.89 -1.14 4.41
CA VAL A 269 6.67 -0.88 5.61
C VAL A 269 8.14 -0.66 5.25
N SER A 270 8.77 0.28 5.93
CA SER A 270 10.18 0.61 5.73
C SER A 270 10.98 0.39 7.01
N SER A 271 12.27 0.19 6.83
CA SER A 271 13.26 0.24 7.89
C SER A 271 14.40 1.16 7.46
N SER A 272 14.90 1.97 8.39
CA SER A 272 15.92 2.98 8.11
C SER A 272 17.00 3.02 9.19
N LEU A 273 18.18 3.47 8.79
CA LEU A 273 19.30 3.75 9.70
C LEU A 273 19.82 5.15 9.41
N HIS A 274 19.92 5.98 10.45
CA HIS A 274 20.44 7.34 10.35
C HIS A 274 21.73 7.50 11.13
N ALA A 275 22.71 8.17 10.51
CA ALA A 275 24.01 8.49 11.05
C ALA A 275 24.55 9.73 10.31
N ASN A 276 25.66 10.32 10.73
CA ASN A 276 26.24 11.49 10.05
C ASN A 276 26.50 11.24 8.55
N ALA A 277 26.98 10.06 8.16
CA ALA A 277 27.16 9.67 6.78
C ALA A 277 25.86 9.27 6.05
N HIS A 278 24.77 9.03 6.79
CA HIS A 278 23.52 8.43 6.31
C HIS A 278 22.31 9.16 6.89
N VAL A 279 21.86 10.22 6.22
CA VAL A 279 20.76 11.05 6.70
C VAL A 279 19.77 11.39 5.59
N HIS A 280 18.47 11.37 5.91
CA HIS A 280 17.41 11.61 4.93
C HIS A 280 17.46 13.02 4.33
N THR A 281 17.89 14.03 5.09
CA THR A 281 18.01 15.41 4.60
C THR A 281 18.98 15.56 3.42
N ASN A 282 19.91 14.60 3.26
CA ASN A 282 20.87 14.53 2.18
C ASN A 282 20.56 13.38 1.19
N ASN A 283 19.47 12.64 1.38
CA ASN A 283 19.11 11.42 0.65
C ASN A 283 20.21 10.34 0.72
N THR A 284 20.86 10.20 1.85
CA THR A 284 21.94 9.22 2.09
C THR A 284 21.61 8.18 3.14
N GLN A 285 20.42 8.24 3.76
CA GLN A 285 19.97 7.23 4.74
C GLN A 285 20.03 5.82 4.14
N VAL A 286 20.38 4.86 4.97
CA VAL A 286 20.28 3.44 4.63
C VAL A 286 18.83 3.03 4.88
N THR A 287 18.06 2.83 3.83
CA THR A 287 16.63 2.50 3.93
C THR A 287 16.22 1.41 2.94
N LYS A 288 15.23 0.64 3.33
CA LYS A 288 14.51 -0.33 2.48
C LYS A 288 13.04 -0.31 2.81
N GLU A 289 12.23 -0.59 1.80
CA GLU A 289 10.79 -0.73 1.89
C GLU A 289 10.37 -2.11 1.38
N MET A 290 9.32 -2.68 1.98
CA MET A 290 8.73 -3.97 1.62
C MET A 290 7.22 -3.86 1.64
N TYR A 291 6.56 -4.48 0.67
CA TYR A 291 5.11 -4.71 0.74
C TYR A 291 4.81 -5.78 1.78
N CYS A 292 4.00 -5.42 2.78
CA CYS A 292 3.55 -6.29 3.87
C CYS A 292 2.02 -6.38 3.77
N PRO A 293 1.48 -7.39 3.06
CA PRO A 293 0.03 -7.52 2.87
C PRO A 293 -0.69 -7.61 4.21
N GLY A 294 -1.68 -6.75 4.42
CA GLY A 294 -2.48 -6.77 5.64
C GLY A 294 -1.85 -6.10 6.86
N ALA A 295 -0.74 -5.36 6.71
CA ALA A 295 -0.08 -4.64 7.83
C ALA A 295 -1.05 -3.76 8.64
N GLU A 296 -2.05 -3.18 7.96
CA GLU A 296 -3.10 -2.39 8.60
C GLU A 296 -4.34 -3.22 9.03
N ASP A 297 -4.42 -4.50 8.68
CA ASP A 297 -5.57 -5.37 8.93
C ASP A 297 -5.34 -6.37 10.07
N ASP A 298 -4.09 -6.85 10.21
CA ASP A 298 -3.70 -7.86 11.18
C ASP A 298 -2.35 -7.54 11.84
N TYR A 299 -1.96 -8.34 12.81
CA TYR A 299 -0.69 -8.23 13.51
C TYR A 299 0.42 -8.90 12.71
N HIS A 300 1.52 -8.16 12.53
CA HIS A 300 2.76 -8.64 11.94
C HIS A 300 3.92 -8.49 12.92
N VAL A 301 4.96 -9.31 12.79
CA VAL A 301 6.16 -9.23 13.62
C VAL A 301 7.24 -8.43 12.90
N TYR A 302 7.60 -7.31 13.48
CA TYR A 302 8.71 -6.47 13.04
C TYR A 302 9.87 -6.68 13.99
N ALA A 303 11.05 -7.02 13.45
CA ALA A 303 12.18 -7.39 14.27
C ALA A 303 13.51 -6.85 13.75
N ILE A 304 14.49 -6.82 14.64
CA ILE A 304 15.89 -6.49 14.35
C ILE A 304 16.82 -7.52 14.98
N GLU A 305 17.78 -8.03 14.23
CA GLU A 305 19.01 -8.62 14.77
C GLU A 305 20.11 -7.56 14.67
N TRP A 306 20.59 -7.13 15.79
CA TRP A 306 21.61 -6.10 15.91
C TRP A 306 22.83 -6.64 16.63
N THR A 307 23.95 -6.67 15.92
CA THR A 307 25.26 -7.13 16.41
C THR A 307 26.31 -6.04 16.22
N GLN A 308 27.53 -6.31 16.64
CA GLN A 308 28.65 -5.41 16.38
C GLN A 308 28.99 -5.32 14.88
N GLU A 309 28.73 -6.39 14.14
CA GLU A 309 29.10 -6.53 12.73
C GLU A 309 28.03 -6.06 11.76
N LYS A 310 26.75 -6.16 12.15
CA LYS A 310 25.63 -5.85 11.26
C LYS A 310 24.35 -5.55 12.01
N ILE A 311 23.47 -4.84 11.33
CA ILE A 311 22.04 -4.71 11.64
C ILE A 311 21.27 -5.39 10.52
N THR A 312 20.32 -6.25 10.89
CA THR A 312 19.34 -6.84 9.94
C THR A 312 17.95 -6.66 10.50
N THR A 313 17.04 -6.07 9.74
CA THR A 313 15.62 -5.96 10.13
C THR A 313 14.77 -6.93 9.34
N PHE A 314 13.62 -7.30 9.93
CA PHE A 314 12.75 -8.34 9.42
C PHE A 314 11.28 -7.92 9.51
N VAL A 315 10.48 -8.42 8.59
CA VAL A 315 9.01 -8.44 8.65
C VAL A 315 8.59 -9.89 8.55
N ASP A 316 7.92 -10.41 9.58
CA ASP A 316 7.47 -11.81 9.68
C ASP A 316 8.59 -12.81 9.31
N GLY A 317 9.79 -12.59 9.88
CA GLY A 317 10.97 -13.42 9.64
C GLY A 317 11.66 -13.21 8.29
N LYS A 318 11.08 -12.44 7.35
CA LYS A 318 11.74 -12.09 6.08
C LYS A 318 12.64 -10.87 6.26
N VAL A 319 13.84 -10.92 5.69
CA VAL A 319 14.79 -9.80 5.73
C VAL A 319 14.24 -8.61 4.95
N LEU A 320 14.09 -7.48 5.65
CA LEU A 320 13.74 -6.19 5.05
C LEU A 320 15.01 -5.40 4.69
N LEU A 321 15.90 -5.17 5.66
CA LEU A 321 17.14 -4.41 5.47
C LEU A 321 18.32 -5.19 6.07
N THR A 322 19.48 -5.11 5.46
CA THR A 322 20.76 -5.51 6.08
C THR A 322 21.80 -4.44 5.83
N TYR A 323 22.47 -4.01 6.90
CA TYR A 323 23.56 -3.06 6.84
C TYR A 323 24.75 -3.55 7.68
N ALA A 324 25.89 -3.74 7.04
CA ALA A 324 27.11 -4.21 7.70
C ALA A 324 27.96 -3.05 8.21
N ASN A 325 28.58 -3.22 9.38
CA ASN A 325 29.61 -2.33 9.88
C ASN A 325 30.84 -2.40 8.99
N ARG A 326 31.12 -1.33 8.27
CA ARG A 326 32.21 -1.26 7.28
C ARG A 326 33.55 -0.83 7.91
N GLY A 327 33.56 -0.57 9.22
CA GLY A 327 34.74 -0.11 9.94
C GLY A 327 35.18 1.31 9.58
N LEU A 328 34.23 2.15 9.09
CA LEU A 328 34.51 3.52 8.65
C LEU A 328 34.40 4.56 9.80
N GLY A 329 34.19 4.11 11.04
CA GLY A 329 34.11 4.95 12.22
C GLY A 329 32.69 5.39 12.57
N HIS A 330 32.60 6.30 13.55
CA HIS A 330 31.35 6.72 14.17
C HIS A 330 30.35 7.36 13.20
N ASP A 331 30.81 8.17 12.28
CA ASP A 331 29.95 8.82 11.29
C ASP A 331 29.15 7.83 10.43
N ASP A 332 29.68 6.62 10.26
CA ASP A 332 29.07 5.54 9.48
C ASP A 332 28.33 4.53 10.35
N TRP A 333 28.83 4.30 11.59
CA TRP A 333 28.35 3.27 12.49
C TRP A 333 28.28 3.78 13.94
N PRO A 334 27.29 4.60 14.30
CA PRO A 334 27.08 5.05 15.68
C PRO A 334 26.36 4.01 16.57
N TYR A 335 26.08 2.81 16.05
CA TYR A 335 25.23 1.77 16.64
C TYR A 335 26.02 0.83 17.60
N ASP A 336 26.98 1.37 18.33
CA ASP A 336 27.80 0.63 19.30
C ASP A 336 27.56 1.07 20.76
N ALA A 337 26.51 1.85 20.99
CA ALA A 337 26.01 2.31 22.28
C ALA A 337 24.70 1.59 22.67
N PRO A 338 24.22 1.66 23.92
CA PRO A 338 22.87 1.23 24.26
C PRO A 338 21.80 2.13 23.65
N PHE A 339 20.74 1.49 23.10
CA PHE A 339 19.55 2.15 22.55
C PHE A 339 18.31 1.69 23.31
N TYR A 340 17.30 2.55 23.40
CA TYR A 340 15.99 2.24 23.96
C TYR A 340 14.92 2.21 22.86
N VAL A 341 13.89 1.42 23.09
CA VAL A 341 12.76 1.25 22.14
C VAL A 341 11.77 2.39 22.28
N ILE A 342 11.22 2.82 21.15
CA ILE A 342 10.16 3.82 21.03
C ILE A 342 9.02 3.26 20.19
N LEU A 343 7.78 3.50 20.66
CA LEU A 343 6.55 3.27 19.93
C LEU A 343 5.80 4.58 19.84
N ASN A 344 5.37 4.97 18.64
CA ASN A 344 4.52 6.15 18.50
C ASN A 344 3.60 6.06 17.27
N LEU A 345 2.56 6.88 17.32
CA LEU A 345 1.70 7.13 16.19
C LEU A 345 1.71 8.63 15.90
N ALA A 346 2.50 9.07 14.93
CA ALA A 346 2.48 10.44 14.43
C ALA A 346 1.32 10.65 13.45
N TRP A 347 0.95 11.90 13.25
CA TRP A 347 -0.07 12.32 12.29
C TRP A 347 0.42 13.48 11.44
N GLY A 348 0.43 13.30 10.12
CA GLY A 348 0.91 14.32 9.18
C GLY A 348 2.43 14.45 9.21
N GLY A 349 2.91 15.70 9.28
CA GLY A 349 4.35 15.99 9.24
C GLY A 349 4.95 15.92 7.83
N ASP A 350 6.28 16.02 7.78
CA ASP A 350 7.03 16.13 6.52
C ASP A 350 6.91 14.86 5.65
N TRP A 351 6.81 13.68 6.27
CA TRP A 351 6.65 12.43 5.54
C TRP A 351 5.21 11.92 5.58
N GLY A 352 4.64 11.63 6.75
CA GLY A 352 3.25 11.15 6.87
C GLY A 352 2.21 12.06 6.22
N GLY A 353 2.49 13.38 6.17
CA GLY A 353 1.67 14.42 5.55
C GLY A 353 2.06 14.83 4.13
N SER A 354 3.12 14.24 3.53
CA SER A 354 3.66 14.70 2.24
C SER A 354 2.66 14.65 1.08
N GLN A 355 1.66 13.76 1.17
CA GLN A 355 0.54 13.65 0.22
C GLN A 355 -0.75 14.29 0.76
N GLY A 356 -0.66 15.08 1.85
CA GLY A 356 -1.78 15.62 2.61
C GLY A 356 -2.29 14.62 3.65
N VAL A 357 -3.24 15.06 4.48
CA VAL A 357 -3.89 14.26 5.52
C VAL A 357 -5.40 14.20 5.28
N ASP A 358 -6.05 13.11 5.70
CA ASP A 358 -7.50 12.98 5.69
C ASP A 358 -8.01 12.84 7.14
N GLU A 359 -8.36 13.97 7.76
CA GLU A 359 -8.85 13.98 9.15
C GLU A 359 -10.15 13.19 9.34
N SER A 360 -10.86 12.81 8.28
CA SER A 360 -12.06 11.96 8.39
C SER A 360 -11.72 10.52 8.77
N ALA A 361 -10.46 10.12 8.63
CA ALA A 361 -9.98 8.82 9.10
C ALA A 361 -9.87 8.75 10.64
N LEU A 362 -9.73 9.89 11.32
CA LEU A 362 -9.62 9.92 12.79
C LEU A 362 -10.94 9.55 13.48
N PRO A 363 -10.95 8.80 14.58
CA PRO A 363 -9.76 8.29 15.30
C PRO A 363 -9.14 7.07 14.64
N VAL A 364 -7.82 6.91 14.77
CA VAL A 364 -7.06 5.76 14.32
C VAL A 364 -6.24 5.17 15.48
N THR A 365 -5.85 3.90 15.37
CA THR A 365 -5.16 3.18 16.45
C THR A 365 -4.06 2.29 15.88
N MET A 366 -2.86 2.39 16.43
CA MET A 366 -1.80 1.40 16.34
C MET A 366 -1.94 0.44 17.51
N SER A 367 -1.96 -0.86 17.25
CA SER A 367 -2.09 -1.89 18.30
C SER A 367 -0.82 -2.72 18.37
N VAL A 368 -0.30 -2.92 19.59
CA VAL A 368 0.93 -3.66 19.87
C VAL A 368 0.58 -4.81 20.80
N ASP A 369 0.76 -6.05 20.31
CA ASP A 369 0.49 -7.27 21.06
C ASP A 369 1.59 -7.54 22.10
N TYR A 370 2.85 -7.40 21.67
CA TYR A 370 4.00 -7.50 22.56
C TYR A 370 5.22 -6.73 22.03
N VAL A 371 6.16 -6.48 22.94
CA VAL A 371 7.55 -6.12 22.63
C VAL A 371 8.47 -7.04 23.42
N ARG A 372 9.43 -7.66 22.75
CA ARG A 372 10.37 -8.61 23.34
C ARG A 372 11.81 -8.28 22.99
N VAL A 373 12.71 -8.43 23.94
CA VAL A 373 14.17 -8.22 23.78
C VAL A 373 14.92 -9.46 24.19
N PHE A 374 15.76 -9.94 23.30
CA PHE A 374 16.60 -11.11 23.50
C PHE A 374 18.07 -10.73 23.34
N GLN A 375 18.93 -11.29 24.17
CA GLN A 375 20.40 -11.08 24.10
C GLN A 375 21.13 -12.42 24.20
N LYS A 376 22.39 -12.44 23.71
CA LYS A 376 23.31 -13.61 23.81
C LYS A 376 24.06 -13.61 25.11
#